data_d7c311afc842931402256ae98399e844
#
_entry.id   d7c311afc842931402256ae98399e844
#
_cell.length_a   1.000
_cell.length_b   1.000
_cell.length_c   1.000
_cell.angle_alpha   90.00
_cell.angle_beta   90.00
_cell.angle_gamma   90.00
#
_symmetry.space_group_name_H-M   'P 1'
#
loop_
_entity.id
_entity.type
_entity.pdbx_description
1 polymer ?
#
loop_
_entity_poly.entity_id
_entity_poly.type
_entity_poly.pdbx_seq_one_letter_code
_entity_poly.pdbx_strand_id
1 'polypeptide(L)'
;MEPGLRRSAWIAVLLVLAVGCNEPAVKITSPLHGSFSTDANVTITGAIANANVSDVRVRVNNVATTLNPDGSFSITLPLDAAKVVNPYLAVMRRISDGKILAKDRIVVHAGTGVADGDFSPQSVALRLNDSGLDQIEPTIHSLVNLDIAALLPVGTTVISGYCAISVFGACVGRIDARVANPPPSISDWSLNVDSQTNYVAGDINVFNMRIDLDLIGSGLAPSCGLRLTANSTAINGNYALQPQASNPIYVDVNMIGAPVVSFQGFHDQFTYGLCNFPLIGSLIQLIIGDVQPIVVNGMQNFLSDPDGAGPLDSPIADAIETALAGISISGTIGQALQTQLDAPLFEVAEDVDGLTLGSDTRVTSSVGTGPGQCNPPKGSPNLAGSYSVPEAFPGFGATSVGGLPYDLGLGISTSAFNQLLKAQVECGLLRAELRAFDLGTGPMPLTAGTLALLIPEFASVDPGTPLVIKLTPTLAPLLTGNSGPGGEIGEIRVGQYLADVEADTVVPIGYLRVAVDFRAGLGMGFDSATHQLAFSIGSIAPADVTVAILGNNINTSEGPLLLGLPTLLSEQLPAIGAGLANFPIPSFFGLQLQGVEVSRNGAFYTLFANLVPGP
;
A
#
# COMPACT_ATOMS: atom_id res chain seq x y z
N MET A 1 -35.20 -25.12 -2.65
CA MET A 1 -35.93 -25.38 -1.40
C MET A 1 -34.91 -25.66 -0.32
N GLU A 2 -34.57 -24.68 0.43
CA GLU A 2 -33.71 -24.81 1.61
C GLU A 2 -34.41 -24.14 2.78
N PRO A 3 -34.35 -24.69 3.98
CA PRO A 3 -34.73 -23.94 5.17
C PRO A 3 -33.47 -23.43 5.87
N GLY A 4 -33.42 -22.09 6.02
CA GLY A 4 -32.40 -21.40 6.77
C GLY A 4 -32.37 -21.77 8.25
N LEU A 5 -31.19 -22.08 8.75
CA LEU A 5 -30.90 -22.18 10.18
C LEU A 5 -30.38 -20.81 10.67
N ARG A 6 -31.25 -20.07 11.32
CA ARG A 6 -30.85 -18.95 12.18
C ARG A 6 -30.12 -19.53 13.40
N ARG A 7 -28.82 -19.36 13.48
CA ARG A 7 -28.07 -19.59 14.70
C ARG A 7 -28.14 -18.32 15.55
N SER A 8 -29.02 -18.34 16.54
CA SER A 8 -29.02 -17.40 17.66
C SER A 8 -27.75 -17.66 18.47
N ALA A 9 -26.78 -16.72 18.39
CA ALA A 9 -25.61 -16.74 19.26
C ALA A 9 -26.04 -16.38 20.68
N TRP A 10 -26.16 -17.36 21.53
CA TRP A 10 -26.17 -17.17 22.97
C TRP A 10 -24.74 -16.86 23.39
N ILE A 11 -24.47 -15.60 23.71
CA ILE A 11 -23.24 -15.20 24.38
C ILE A 11 -23.39 -15.71 25.84
N ALA A 12 -22.84 -16.88 26.08
CA ALA A 12 -22.61 -17.36 27.43
C ALA A 12 -21.44 -16.54 27.98
N VAL A 13 -21.73 -15.60 28.87
CA VAL A 13 -20.73 -14.95 29.71
C VAL A 13 -20.18 -16.05 30.62
N LEU A 14 -19.07 -16.64 30.22
CA LEU A 14 -18.25 -17.52 31.07
C LEU A 14 -17.61 -16.66 32.14
N LEU A 15 -18.24 -16.57 33.31
CA LEU A 15 -17.60 -16.10 34.54
C LEU A 15 -16.52 -17.13 34.87
N VAL A 16 -15.28 -16.87 34.49
CA VAL A 16 -14.14 -17.63 34.99
C VAL A 16 -14.00 -17.28 36.47
N LEU A 17 -14.48 -18.16 37.32
CA LEU A 17 -14.20 -18.20 38.75
C LEU A 17 -12.69 -18.52 38.92
N ALA A 18 -11.84 -17.50 38.82
CA ALA A 18 -10.52 -17.56 39.41
C ALA A 18 -10.71 -17.52 40.93
N VAL A 19 -10.45 -18.62 41.57
CA VAL A 19 -10.29 -18.70 43.02
C VAL A 19 -9.01 -17.93 43.37
N GLY A 20 -9.13 -16.64 43.62
CA GLY A 20 -8.06 -15.76 44.04
C GLY A 20 -8.67 -14.46 44.54
N CYS A 21 -8.62 -14.25 45.85
CA CYS A 21 -8.94 -13.03 46.59
C CYS A 21 -10.20 -12.30 46.18
N ASN A 22 -11.21 -12.21 47.05
CA ASN A 22 -12.44 -11.41 46.90
C ASN A 22 -12.13 -9.89 46.92
N GLU A 23 -11.22 -9.41 46.07
CA GLU A 23 -10.92 -7.99 45.99
C GLU A 23 -12.06 -7.25 45.28
N PRO A 24 -12.45 -6.09 45.83
CA PRO A 24 -13.42 -5.22 45.17
C PRO A 24 -12.96 -4.85 43.76
N ALA A 25 -13.85 -4.94 42.77
CA ALA A 25 -13.55 -4.62 41.38
C ALA A 25 -14.63 -3.69 40.78
N VAL A 26 -14.24 -2.83 39.87
CA VAL A 26 -15.11 -2.09 38.96
C VAL A 26 -14.66 -2.39 37.54
N LYS A 27 -15.61 -2.63 36.63
CA LYS A 27 -15.31 -2.89 35.23
C LYS A 27 -16.27 -2.14 34.33
N ILE A 28 -15.73 -1.46 33.32
CA ILE A 28 -16.48 -0.89 32.21
C ILE A 28 -16.76 -2.03 31.22
N THR A 29 -18.01 -2.21 30.83
CA THR A 29 -18.43 -3.30 29.94
C THR A 29 -18.80 -2.81 28.54
N SER A 30 -19.19 -1.53 28.41
CA SER A 30 -19.46 -0.89 27.12
C SER A 30 -19.15 0.61 27.21
N PRO A 31 -18.67 1.21 26.12
CA PRO A 31 -18.21 0.56 24.89
C PRO A 31 -16.97 -0.30 25.12
N LEU A 32 -16.60 -1.10 24.12
CA LEU A 32 -15.36 -1.88 24.19
C LEU A 32 -14.14 -0.97 24.14
N HIS A 33 -13.09 -1.37 24.84
CA HIS A 33 -11.79 -0.68 24.77
C HIS A 33 -11.27 -0.65 23.32
N GLY A 34 -10.91 0.55 22.84
CA GLY A 34 -10.45 0.77 21.46
C GLY A 34 -11.57 0.87 20.41
N SER A 35 -12.85 0.94 20.83
CA SER A 35 -13.96 1.16 19.90
C SER A 35 -13.94 2.56 19.28
N PHE A 36 -14.62 2.70 18.14
CA PHE A 36 -14.76 3.95 17.38
C PHE A 36 -16.18 4.49 17.51
N SER A 37 -16.33 5.81 17.57
CA SER A 37 -17.63 6.49 17.52
C SER A 37 -17.50 7.85 16.88
N THR A 38 -18.49 8.23 16.08
CA THR A 38 -18.68 9.57 15.50
C THR A 38 -19.66 10.42 16.25
N ASP A 39 -20.29 9.88 17.32
CA ASP A 39 -21.25 10.58 18.14
C ASP A 39 -20.57 11.65 19.01
N ALA A 40 -21.27 12.73 19.31
CA ALA A 40 -20.76 13.78 20.21
C ALA A 40 -20.68 13.32 21.68
N ASN A 41 -21.35 12.24 22.03
CA ASN A 41 -21.39 11.68 23.37
C ASN A 41 -21.30 10.15 23.32
N VAL A 42 -20.75 9.56 24.38
CA VAL A 42 -20.65 8.13 24.54
C VAL A 42 -21.29 7.70 25.85
N THR A 43 -22.08 6.62 25.82
CA THR A 43 -22.67 6.04 27.03
C THR A 43 -21.77 4.94 27.57
N ILE A 44 -21.19 5.19 28.74
CA ILE A 44 -20.31 4.27 29.46
C ILE A 44 -21.18 3.43 30.40
N THR A 45 -21.17 2.12 30.21
CA THR A 45 -21.82 1.16 31.13
C THR A 45 -20.79 0.26 31.79
N GLY A 46 -21.09 -0.17 33.00
CA GLY A 46 -20.19 -1.05 33.73
C GLY A 46 -20.88 -1.65 34.96
N ALA A 47 -20.10 -2.41 35.72
CA ALA A 47 -20.57 -3.03 36.98
C ALA A 47 -19.45 -3.09 38.01
N ILE A 48 -19.84 -3.16 39.28
CA ILE A 48 -18.98 -3.47 40.41
C ILE A 48 -19.09 -4.95 40.78
N ALA A 49 -18.03 -5.49 41.34
CA ALA A 49 -17.98 -6.85 41.89
C ALA A 49 -17.30 -6.84 43.27
N ASN A 50 -17.65 -7.78 44.11
CA ASN A 50 -17.09 -8.00 45.45
C ASN A 50 -17.15 -6.76 46.37
N ALA A 51 -18.21 -5.94 46.23
CA ALA A 51 -18.48 -4.79 47.10
C ALA A 51 -19.99 -4.58 47.25
N ASN A 52 -20.43 -4.13 48.43
CA ASN A 52 -21.84 -3.77 48.63
C ASN A 52 -22.14 -2.41 47.98
N VAL A 53 -23.22 -2.33 47.22
CA VAL A 53 -23.68 -1.12 46.53
C VAL A 53 -23.84 0.06 47.50
N SER A 54 -24.35 -0.20 48.70
CA SER A 54 -24.56 0.81 49.78
C SER A 54 -23.24 1.42 50.31
N ASP A 55 -22.12 0.71 50.20
CA ASP A 55 -20.87 1.06 50.86
C ASP A 55 -19.87 1.76 49.90
N VAL A 56 -20.22 1.81 48.62
CA VAL A 56 -19.33 2.33 47.58
C VAL A 56 -20.03 3.34 46.67
N ARG A 57 -19.18 4.18 46.03
CA ARG A 57 -19.60 5.08 44.95
C ARG A 57 -18.67 4.92 43.76
N VAL A 58 -19.21 5.01 42.56
CA VAL A 58 -18.44 5.02 41.32
C VAL A 58 -18.49 6.39 40.67
N ARG A 59 -17.35 6.83 40.13
CA ARG A 59 -17.23 8.00 39.28
C ARG A 59 -16.55 7.61 38.00
N VAL A 60 -17.02 8.16 36.85
CA VAL A 60 -16.34 8.04 35.58
C VAL A 60 -15.86 9.44 35.16
N ASN A 61 -14.56 9.59 34.94
CA ASN A 61 -13.91 10.89 34.69
C ASN A 61 -14.34 11.98 35.71
N ASN A 62 -14.36 11.61 36.98
CA ASN A 62 -14.78 12.44 38.12
C ASN A 62 -16.29 12.78 38.16
N VAL A 63 -17.10 12.38 37.19
CA VAL A 63 -18.57 12.55 37.21
C VAL A 63 -19.19 11.39 37.98
N ALA A 64 -20.06 11.69 38.94
CA ALA A 64 -20.70 10.68 39.75
C ALA A 64 -21.73 9.87 38.93
N THR A 65 -21.75 8.55 39.14
CA THR A 65 -22.76 7.66 38.54
C THR A 65 -23.70 7.17 39.61
N THR A 66 -24.92 6.78 39.23
CA THR A 66 -25.87 6.06 40.08
C THR A 66 -25.60 4.57 39.92
N LEU A 67 -25.44 3.86 41.04
CA LEU A 67 -25.35 2.42 41.04
C LEU A 67 -26.76 1.83 41.17
N ASN A 68 -27.10 0.90 40.31
CA ASN A 68 -28.30 0.10 40.42
C ASN A 68 -28.16 -0.96 41.55
N PRO A 69 -29.26 -1.54 42.07
CA PRO A 69 -29.21 -2.57 43.12
C PRO A 69 -28.37 -3.81 42.73
N ASP A 70 -28.24 -4.11 41.44
CA ASP A 70 -27.41 -5.21 40.90
C ASP A 70 -25.92 -4.85 40.76
N GLY A 71 -25.53 -3.63 41.14
CA GLY A 71 -24.17 -3.12 41.02
C GLY A 71 -23.81 -2.56 39.66
N SER A 72 -24.74 -2.55 38.70
CA SER A 72 -24.49 -1.92 37.38
C SER A 72 -24.59 -0.39 37.46
N PHE A 73 -23.92 0.27 36.48
CA PHE A 73 -24.02 1.73 36.30
C PHE A 73 -24.04 2.11 34.84
N SER A 74 -24.59 3.28 34.55
CA SER A 74 -24.57 3.90 33.21
C SER A 74 -24.42 5.40 33.33
N ILE A 75 -23.61 5.99 32.45
CA ILE A 75 -23.41 7.45 32.37
C ILE A 75 -23.10 7.83 30.93
N THR A 76 -23.67 8.94 30.45
CA THR A 76 -23.34 9.51 29.16
C THR A 76 -22.38 10.67 29.34
N LEU A 77 -21.25 10.64 28.66
CA LEU A 77 -20.17 11.62 28.72
C LEU A 77 -19.82 12.12 27.32
N PRO A 78 -19.29 13.35 27.21
CA PRO A 78 -18.88 13.89 25.92
C PRO A 78 -17.70 13.08 25.32
N LEU A 79 -17.71 12.97 23.98
CA LEU A 79 -16.62 12.46 23.16
C LEU A 79 -15.96 13.66 22.46
N ASP A 80 -14.69 13.91 22.74
CA ASP A 80 -13.96 15.05 22.17
C ASP A 80 -13.32 14.62 20.84
N ALA A 81 -13.92 15.05 19.73
CA ALA A 81 -13.43 14.74 18.38
C ALA A 81 -12.02 15.29 18.10
N ALA A 82 -11.65 16.42 18.72
CA ALA A 82 -10.33 17.01 18.52
C ALA A 82 -9.20 16.18 19.17
N LYS A 83 -9.54 15.42 20.22
CA LYS A 83 -8.57 14.56 20.90
C LYS A 83 -8.36 13.23 20.20
N VAL A 84 -9.29 12.77 19.39
CA VAL A 84 -9.33 11.42 18.79
C VAL A 84 -9.29 10.30 19.85
N VAL A 85 -8.28 10.28 20.72
CA VAL A 85 -8.11 9.32 21.82
C VAL A 85 -8.81 9.87 23.07
N ASN A 86 -9.93 9.26 23.46
CA ASN A 86 -10.75 9.69 24.59
C ASN A 86 -10.74 8.64 25.70
N PRO A 87 -10.01 8.87 26.82
CA PRO A 87 -9.97 7.97 27.94
C PRO A 87 -11.17 8.14 28.89
N TYR A 88 -11.71 7.02 29.36
CA TYR A 88 -12.74 6.96 30.40
C TYR A 88 -12.25 6.10 31.56
N LEU A 89 -12.08 6.72 32.74
CA LEU A 89 -11.59 6.10 33.96
C LEU A 89 -12.72 5.97 34.98
N ALA A 90 -13.13 4.74 35.26
CA ALA A 90 -14.03 4.42 36.36
C ALA A 90 -13.23 4.23 37.65
N VAL A 91 -13.63 4.92 38.70
CA VAL A 91 -13.01 4.84 40.04
C VAL A 91 -14.08 4.48 41.06
N MET A 92 -13.94 3.35 41.71
CA MET A 92 -14.73 2.92 42.84
C MET A 92 -14.10 3.33 44.16
N ARG A 93 -14.83 4.04 44.99
CA ARG A 93 -14.36 4.50 46.30
C ARG A 93 -15.33 4.04 47.40
N ARG A 94 -14.76 3.72 48.56
CA ARG A 94 -15.56 3.48 49.75
C ARG A 94 -16.15 4.79 50.23
N ILE A 95 -17.42 4.77 50.67
CA ILE A 95 -18.11 5.98 51.13
C ILE A 95 -17.60 6.46 52.49
N SER A 96 -17.29 5.52 53.42
CA SER A 96 -16.94 5.83 54.80
C SER A 96 -15.64 6.62 54.95
N ASP A 97 -14.63 6.33 54.15
CA ASP A 97 -13.27 6.91 54.25
C ASP A 97 -12.75 7.49 52.96
N GLY A 98 -13.50 7.37 51.86
CA GLY A 98 -13.07 7.87 50.53
C GLY A 98 -11.96 7.05 49.89
N LYS A 99 -11.52 5.93 50.49
CA LYS A 99 -10.45 5.08 49.94
C LYS A 99 -10.82 4.54 48.57
N ILE A 100 -9.89 4.61 47.63
CA ILE A 100 -10.01 3.99 46.31
C ILE A 100 -9.92 2.48 46.51
N LEU A 101 -10.93 1.74 46.01
CA LEU A 101 -10.98 0.29 46.09
C LEU A 101 -10.58 -0.36 44.77
N ALA A 102 -11.02 0.22 43.63
CA ALA A 102 -10.71 -0.31 42.32
C ALA A 102 -10.79 0.81 41.26
N LYS A 103 -10.12 0.57 40.15
CA LYS A 103 -10.14 1.41 38.95
C LYS A 103 -10.23 0.53 37.72
N ASP A 104 -10.93 1.02 36.69
CA ASP A 104 -10.89 0.45 35.35
C ASP A 104 -10.88 1.57 34.31
N ARG A 105 -10.20 1.35 33.20
CA ARG A 105 -10.02 2.38 32.18
C ARG A 105 -10.16 1.80 30.79
N ILE A 106 -10.91 2.48 29.97
CA ILE A 106 -11.02 2.22 28.52
C ILE A 106 -10.66 3.47 27.75
N VAL A 107 -10.39 3.30 26.47
CA VAL A 107 -10.28 4.37 25.48
C VAL A 107 -11.34 4.16 24.41
N VAL A 108 -11.96 5.26 23.97
CA VAL A 108 -12.83 5.31 22.80
C VAL A 108 -12.20 6.28 21.80
N HIS A 109 -12.11 5.87 20.55
CA HIS A 109 -11.60 6.73 19.47
C HIS A 109 -12.77 7.54 18.87
N ALA A 110 -12.59 8.86 18.82
CA ALA A 110 -13.53 9.73 18.12
C ALA A 110 -13.22 9.71 16.62
N GLY A 111 -14.15 9.16 15.85
CA GLY A 111 -14.03 8.99 14.40
C GLY A 111 -14.45 7.62 13.91
N THR A 112 -14.13 7.32 12.68
CA THR A 112 -14.43 6.04 12.03
C THR A 112 -13.28 5.05 12.16
N GLY A 113 -13.59 3.77 12.04
CA GLY A 113 -12.60 2.69 12.02
C GLY A 113 -12.83 1.76 10.83
N VAL A 114 -11.75 1.14 10.36
CA VAL A 114 -11.78 -0.01 9.46
C VAL A 114 -11.72 -1.25 10.33
N ALA A 115 -12.68 -2.16 10.17
CA ALA A 115 -12.72 -3.40 10.96
C ALA A 115 -11.52 -4.30 10.60
N ASP A 116 -11.20 -5.22 11.52
CA ASP A 116 -10.12 -6.17 11.28
C ASP A 116 -10.42 -7.05 10.06
N GLY A 117 -9.47 -7.12 9.12
CA GLY A 117 -9.60 -7.87 7.88
C GLY A 117 -10.34 -7.16 6.75
N ASP A 118 -10.90 -5.96 6.97
CA ASP A 118 -11.54 -5.17 5.92
C ASP A 118 -10.51 -4.30 5.18
N PHE A 119 -10.85 -3.96 3.93
CA PHE A 119 -10.06 -3.02 3.14
C PHE A 119 -10.30 -1.57 3.60
N SER A 120 -9.22 -0.79 3.68
CA SER A 120 -9.27 0.67 3.71
C SER A 120 -9.37 1.17 2.27
N PRO A 121 -10.47 1.84 1.88
CA PRO A 121 -10.66 2.28 0.51
C PRO A 121 -9.72 3.42 0.15
N GLN A 122 -9.35 3.51 -1.13
CA GLN A 122 -8.57 4.60 -1.71
C GLN A 122 -7.32 4.94 -0.90
N SER A 123 -6.56 3.91 -0.53
CA SER A 123 -5.51 4.07 0.49
C SER A 123 -4.12 4.29 -0.05
N VAL A 124 -3.84 3.89 -1.29
CA VAL A 124 -2.57 4.15 -1.96
C VAL A 124 -2.82 4.70 -3.34
N ALA A 125 -2.10 5.74 -3.67
CA ALA A 125 -2.09 6.37 -4.97
C ALA A 125 -0.67 6.33 -5.52
N LEU A 126 -0.50 5.82 -6.72
CA LEU A 126 0.74 5.86 -7.46
C LEU A 126 0.53 6.67 -8.74
N ARG A 127 1.36 7.67 -8.95
CA ARG A 127 1.39 8.47 -10.18
C ARG A 127 2.71 8.21 -10.90
N LEU A 128 2.62 7.83 -12.15
CA LEU A 128 3.73 7.82 -13.09
C LEU A 128 3.49 8.92 -14.10
N ASN A 129 4.26 9.99 -14.05
CA ASN A 129 4.16 11.07 -15.03
C ASN A 129 4.69 10.62 -16.39
N ASP A 130 4.39 11.39 -17.43
CA ASP A 130 4.85 11.12 -18.79
C ASP A 130 6.39 11.00 -18.85
N SER A 131 7.11 11.89 -18.17
CA SER A 131 8.57 11.75 -18.02
C SER A 131 9.01 10.45 -17.34
N GLY A 132 8.18 9.90 -16.47
CA GLY A 132 8.43 8.59 -15.84
C GLY A 132 8.14 7.43 -16.80
N LEU A 133 7.16 7.57 -17.68
CA LEU A 133 6.92 6.62 -18.77
C LEU A 133 8.13 6.57 -19.71
N ASP A 134 8.72 7.73 -20.07
CA ASP A 134 9.96 7.82 -20.86
C ASP A 134 11.12 7.03 -20.21
N GLN A 135 11.22 7.04 -18.87
CA GLN A 135 12.28 6.30 -18.18
C GLN A 135 12.09 4.77 -18.24
N ILE A 136 10.86 4.28 -18.34
CA ILE A 136 10.57 2.85 -18.45
C ILE A 136 10.54 2.33 -19.89
N GLU A 137 10.47 3.19 -20.90
CA GLU A 137 10.48 2.81 -22.32
C GLU A 137 11.63 1.86 -22.71
N PRO A 138 12.90 2.09 -22.29
CA PRO A 138 13.99 1.17 -22.61
C PRO A 138 13.74 -0.24 -22.07
N THR A 139 13.03 -0.34 -20.95
CA THR A 139 12.65 -1.63 -20.37
C THR A 139 11.57 -2.30 -21.20
N ILE A 140 10.50 -1.57 -21.55
CA ILE A 140 9.44 -2.06 -22.44
C ILE A 140 10.04 -2.49 -23.76
N HIS A 141 10.91 -1.66 -24.35
CA HIS A 141 11.63 -1.99 -25.59
C HIS A 141 12.42 -3.30 -25.48
N SER A 142 13.08 -3.56 -24.35
CA SER A 142 13.84 -4.80 -24.13
C SER A 142 12.95 -6.05 -23.98
N LEU A 143 11.69 -5.89 -23.55
CA LEU A 143 10.72 -6.96 -23.37
C LEU A 143 10.02 -7.32 -24.68
N VAL A 144 9.85 -6.36 -25.59
CA VAL A 144 9.23 -6.58 -26.89
C VAL A 144 10.24 -7.24 -27.83
N ASN A 145 9.99 -8.48 -28.24
CA ASN A 145 10.76 -9.11 -29.30
C ASN A 145 10.10 -8.89 -30.65
N LEU A 146 10.44 -7.77 -31.32
CA LEU A 146 9.93 -7.45 -32.64
C LEU A 146 10.66 -8.24 -33.75
N ASP A 147 10.47 -9.57 -33.76
CA ASP A 147 11.06 -10.44 -34.80
C ASP A 147 10.13 -10.52 -36.03
N ILE A 148 10.34 -9.61 -37.00
CA ILE A 148 9.56 -9.59 -38.26
C ILE A 148 9.70 -10.90 -39.04
N ALA A 149 10.81 -11.61 -38.91
CA ALA A 149 10.97 -12.92 -39.55
C ALA A 149 10.08 -14.00 -38.95
N ALA A 150 9.82 -13.94 -37.66
CA ALA A 150 8.85 -14.81 -37.01
C ALA A 150 7.39 -14.46 -37.41
N LEU A 151 7.12 -13.16 -37.65
CA LEU A 151 5.82 -12.65 -38.08
C LEU A 151 5.46 -13.08 -39.52
N LEU A 152 6.42 -13.04 -40.38
CA LEU A 152 6.30 -13.38 -41.80
C LEU A 152 7.33 -14.44 -42.17
N PRO A 153 7.15 -15.71 -41.76
CA PRO A 153 8.09 -16.77 -42.07
C PRO A 153 8.26 -16.98 -43.59
N VAL A 154 9.45 -17.38 -44.00
CA VAL A 154 9.72 -17.74 -45.39
C VAL A 154 8.71 -18.81 -45.85
N GLY A 155 8.10 -18.59 -47.01
CA GLY A 155 7.07 -19.44 -47.58
C GLY A 155 5.62 -19.04 -47.24
N THR A 156 5.43 -18.10 -46.31
CA THR A 156 4.09 -17.54 -46.03
C THR A 156 3.48 -16.94 -47.29
N THR A 157 2.28 -17.34 -47.64
CA THR A 157 1.54 -16.78 -48.80
C THR A 157 0.83 -15.52 -48.34
N VAL A 158 1.29 -14.34 -48.82
CA VAL A 158 0.71 -13.02 -48.51
C VAL A 158 -0.38 -12.64 -49.52
N ILE A 159 -0.33 -13.14 -50.76
CA ILE A 159 -1.35 -13.00 -51.76
C ILE A 159 -1.61 -14.36 -52.39
N SER A 160 -2.88 -14.75 -52.56
CA SER A 160 -3.27 -16.00 -53.20
C SER A 160 -4.24 -15.75 -54.35
N GLY A 161 -3.91 -16.31 -55.50
CA GLY A 161 -4.79 -16.40 -56.67
C GLY A 161 -5.16 -15.04 -57.30
N TYR A 162 -4.36 -13.98 -57.08
CA TYR A 162 -4.61 -12.65 -57.68
C TYR A 162 -4.61 -12.71 -59.20
N CYS A 163 -5.65 -12.19 -59.82
CA CYS A 163 -5.76 -12.19 -61.28
C CYS A 163 -4.89 -11.07 -61.87
N ALA A 164 -3.70 -11.41 -62.34
CA ALA A 164 -2.74 -10.46 -62.91
C ALA A 164 -2.99 -10.20 -64.40
N ILE A 165 -3.56 -11.16 -65.12
CA ILE A 165 -3.86 -11.03 -66.54
C ILE A 165 -5.31 -11.49 -66.81
N SER A 166 -6.14 -10.57 -67.32
CA SER A 166 -7.50 -10.89 -67.70
C SER A 166 -7.72 -10.60 -69.21
N VAL A 167 -8.36 -11.54 -69.91
CA VAL A 167 -8.68 -11.41 -71.32
C VAL A 167 -10.21 -11.61 -71.47
N PHE A 168 -10.90 -10.62 -72.03
CA PHE A 168 -12.36 -10.62 -72.18
C PHE A 168 -13.15 -10.94 -70.88
N GLY A 169 -12.64 -10.46 -69.73
CA GLY A 169 -13.24 -10.70 -68.39
C GLY A 169 -12.92 -12.05 -67.76
N ALA A 170 -12.24 -12.93 -68.46
CA ALA A 170 -11.75 -14.18 -67.89
C ALA A 170 -10.30 -14.04 -67.40
N CYS A 171 -10.00 -14.50 -66.18
CA CYS A 171 -8.67 -14.51 -65.64
C CYS A 171 -7.83 -15.63 -66.30
N VAL A 172 -6.80 -15.24 -67.08
CA VAL A 172 -5.90 -16.14 -67.80
C VAL A 172 -4.49 -16.23 -67.21
N GLY A 173 -4.17 -15.37 -66.27
CA GLY A 173 -2.92 -15.40 -65.51
C GLY A 173 -3.13 -14.97 -64.06
N ARG A 174 -2.71 -15.83 -63.11
CA ARG A 174 -2.81 -15.56 -61.69
C ARG A 174 -1.42 -15.49 -61.06
N ILE A 175 -1.29 -14.73 -59.97
CA ILE A 175 -0.06 -14.61 -59.15
C ILE A 175 -0.39 -14.95 -57.71
N ASP A 176 0.44 -15.80 -57.11
CA ASP A 176 0.58 -15.95 -55.66
C ASP A 176 1.86 -15.21 -55.21
N ALA A 177 1.80 -14.42 -54.16
CA ALA A 177 3.00 -13.83 -53.56
C ALA A 177 3.34 -14.55 -52.25
N ARG A 178 4.58 -15.03 -52.15
CA ARG A 178 5.07 -15.72 -50.96
C ARG A 178 6.32 -15.04 -50.44
N VAL A 179 6.50 -15.04 -49.12
CA VAL A 179 7.73 -14.55 -48.46
C VAL A 179 8.91 -15.38 -48.95
N ALA A 180 9.90 -14.71 -49.55
CA ALA A 180 11.10 -15.33 -50.11
C ALA A 180 12.25 -15.39 -49.08
N ASN A 181 13.31 -16.12 -49.46
CA ASN A 181 14.56 -16.09 -48.71
C ASN A 181 15.48 -14.99 -49.29
N PRO A 182 16.16 -14.14 -48.50
CA PRO A 182 16.28 -14.18 -47.05
C PRO A 182 14.98 -13.73 -46.34
N PRO A 183 14.79 -14.15 -45.09
CA PRO A 183 13.61 -13.76 -44.31
C PRO A 183 13.54 -12.24 -44.14
N PRO A 184 12.34 -11.69 -43.87
CA PRO A 184 12.16 -10.29 -43.56
C PRO A 184 13.10 -9.79 -42.46
N SER A 185 13.57 -8.56 -42.58
CA SER A 185 14.53 -7.98 -41.63
C SER A 185 14.27 -6.50 -41.41
N ILE A 186 14.70 -6.03 -40.24
CA ILE A 186 14.78 -4.62 -39.86
C ILE A 186 16.20 -4.33 -39.39
N SER A 187 16.61 -3.08 -39.39
CA SER A 187 17.93 -2.70 -38.84
C SER A 187 17.82 -2.35 -37.35
N ASP A 188 16.74 -1.71 -36.94
CA ASP A 188 16.50 -1.24 -35.56
C ASP A 188 15.03 -0.82 -35.44
N TRP A 189 14.60 -0.54 -34.20
CA TRP A 189 13.30 0.04 -33.93
C TRP A 189 13.34 0.89 -32.66
N SER A 190 12.40 1.82 -32.51
CA SER A 190 12.21 2.62 -31.30
C SER A 190 10.77 2.56 -30.86
N LEU A 191 10.55 2.76 -29.58
CA LEU A 191 9.25 2.84 -28.92
C LEU A 191 9.14 4.20 -28.25
N ASN A 192 7.98 4.83 -28.30
CA ASN A 192 7.56 5.97 -27.52
C ASN A 192 6.24 5.66 -26.87
N VAL A 193 6.09 5.91 -25.58
CA VAL A 193 4.88 5.60 -24.78
C VAL A 193 4.42 6.88 -24.10
N ASP A 194 3.37 7.48 -24.62
CA ASP A 194 2.81 8.73 -24.13
C ASP A 194 1.46 8.51 -23.44
N SER A 195 1.25 9.14 -22.30
CA SER A 195 -0.05 9.14 -21.64
C SER A 195 -1.00 10.13 -22.32
N GLN A 196 -2.25 9.71 -22.49
CA GLN A 196 -3.32 10.49 -23.08
C GLN A 196 -4.58 10.39 -22.23
N THR A 197 -5.58 11.22 -22.46
CA THR A 197 -6.85 11.13 -21.71
C THR A 197 -7.56 9.80 -21.99
N ASN A 198 -7.66 8.93 -21.00
CA ASN A 198 -8.27 7.59 -20.99
C ASN A 198 -7.56 6.52 -21.83
N TYR A 199 -6.29 6.71 -22.19
CA TYR A 199 -5.48 5.68 -22.84
C TYR A 199 -4.00 6.06 -22.82
N VAL A 200 -3.16 5.08 -23.11
CA VAL A 200 -1.73 5.28 -23.38
C VAL A 200 -1.50 5.07 -24.87
N ALA A 201 -0.86 6.03 -25.54
CA ALA A 201 -0.42 5.89 -26.92
C ALA A 201 0.94 5.19 -26.96
N GLY A 202 1.08 4.20 -27.84
CA GLY A 202 2.36 3.53 -28.10
C GLY A 202 2.74 3.69 -29.57
N ASP A 203 3.83 4.42 -29.81
CA ASP A 203 4.34 4.71 -31.14
C ASP A 203 5.63 3.95 -31.40
N ILE A 204 5.58 2.98 -32.30
CA ILE A 204 6.76 2.22 -32.74
C ILE A 204 7.23 2.73 -34.10
N ASN A 205 8.53 2.99 -34.22
CA ASN A 205 9.17 3.28 -35.47
C ASN A 205 10.19 2.18 -35.80
N VAL A 206 9.93 1.45 -36.87
CA VAL A 206 10.80 0.39 -37.40
C VAL A 206 11.64 0.95 -38.53
N PHE A 207 12.96 0.75 -38.50
CA PHE A 207 13.89 1.32 -39.47
C PHE A 207 14.42 0.29 -40.47
N ASN A 208 14.53 0.70 -41.74
CA ASN A 208 15.11 -0.06 -42.85
C ASN A 208 14.45 -1.47 -42.98
N MET A 209 13.12 -1.50 -42.98
CA MET A 209 12.38 -2.75 -43.19
C MET A 209 12.64 -3.28 -44.61
N ARG A 210 12.88 -4.59 -44.71
CA ARG A 210 13.04 -5.29 -45.98
C ARG A 210 12.23 -6.58 -45.95
N ILE A 211 11.43 -6.79 -47.03
CA ILE A 211 10.68 -8.02 -47.26
C ILE A 211 10.93 -8.45 -48.70
N ASP A 212 11.46 -9.64 -48.92
CA ASP A 212 11.61 -10.22 -50.25
C ASP A 212 10.44 -11.19 -50.49
N LEU A 213 9.81 -11.08 -51.65
CA LEU A 213 8.66 -11.90 -52.06
C LEU A 213 8.96 -12.65 -53.36
N ASP A 214 8.53 -13.90 -53.45
CA ASP A 214 8.43 -14.68 -54.68
C ASP A 214 7.03 -14.55 -55.24
N LEU A 215 6.89 -13.89 -56.39
CA LEU A 215 5.70 -13.82 -57.15
C LEU A 215 5.63 -15.07 -58.06
N ILE A 216 4.77 -16.02 -57.73
CA ILE A 216 4.60 -17.27 -58.43
C ILE A 216 3.44 -17.16 -59.44
N GLY A 217 3.79 -17.02 -60.69
CA GLY A 217 2.82 -16.91 -61.76
C GLY A 217 2.27 -18.28 -62.21
N SER A 218 0.99 -18.29 -62.58
CA SER A 218 0.31 -19.42 -63.24
C SER A 218 -0.48 -18.94 -64.47
N GLY A 219 -0.69 -19.85 -65.44
CA GLY A 219 -1.27 -19.49 -66.71
C GLY A 219 -0.33 -18.62 -67.56
N LEU A 220 -0.77 -17.42 -67.96
CA LEU A 220 0.06 -16.46 -68.70
C LEU A 220 0.83 -15.50 -67.82
N ALA A 221 0.66 -15.55 -66.50
CA ALA A 221 1.39 -14.67 -65.57
C ALA A 221 2.83 -15.13 -65.35
N PRO A 222 3.84 -14.24 -65.41
CA PRO A 222 5.24 -14.60 -65.18
C PRO A 222 5.52 -14.79 -63.69
N SER A 223 6.58 -15.57 -63.35
CA SER A 223 7.15 -15.62 -62.01
C SER A 223 8.36 -14.68 -61.90
N CYS A 224 8.48 -13.98 -60.79
CA CYS A 224 9.56 -13.01 -60.49
C CYS A 224 9.75 -12.79 -59.00
N GLY A 225 10.89 -12.23 -58.64
CA GLY A 225 11.14 -11.75 -57.28
C GLY A 225 10.81 -10.26 -57.13
N LEU A 226 10.23 -9.93 -56.01
CA LEU A 226 9.93 -8.57 -55.60
C LEU A 226 10.55 -8.27 -54.26
N ARG A 227 11.32 -7.20 -54.16
CA ARG A 227 11.81 -6.67 -52.91
C ARG A 227 11.01 -5.44 -52.51
N LEU A 228 10.49 -5.46 -51.31
CA LEU A 228 9.86 -4.32 -50.66
C LEU A 228 10.81 -3.78 -49.61
N THR A 229 11.03 -2.48 -49.59
CA THR A 229 11.82 -1.78 -48.57
C THR A 229 11.06 -0.55 -48.08
N ALA A 230 11.21 -0.21 -46.83
CA ALA A 230 10.77 1.04 -46.26
C ALA A 230 11.88 1.64 -45.39
N ASN A 231 12.12 2.95 -45.54
CA ASN A 231 13.14 3.64 -44.73
C ASN A 231 12.70 3.68 -43.26
N SER A 232 11.42 3.99 -43.01
CA SER A 232 10.79 3.80 -41.71
C SER A 232 9.34 3.33 -41.85
N THR A 233 8.88 2.59 -40.85
CA THR A 233 7.49 2.14 -40.71
C THR A 233 7.03 2.57 -39.35
N ALA A 234 6.07 3.49 -39.29
CA ALA A 234 5.43 3.89 -38.05
C ALA A 234 4.22 2.99 -37.78
N ILE A 235 4.12 2.53 -36.56
CA ILE A 235 3.03 1.69 -36.05
C ILE A 235 2.50 2.37 -34.79
N ASN A 236 1.33 2.93 -34.85
CA ASN A 236 0.73 3.69 -33.76
C ASN A 236 -0.45 2.90 -33.21
N GLY A 237 -0.42 2.60 -31.92
CA GLY A 237 -1.47 1.89 -31.18
C GLY A 237 -1.93 2.67 -29.96
N ASN A 238 -3.18 2.51 -29.59
CA ASN A 238 -3.73 3.05 -28.34
C ASN A 238 -4.05 1.89 -27.40
N TYR A 239 -3.77 2.06 -26.12
CA TYR A 239 -3.91 1.02 -25.11
C TYR A 239 -4.72 1.55 -23.92
N ALA A 240 -5.80 0.85 -23.57
CA ALA A 240 -6.55 1.10 -22.35
C ALA A 240 -5.96 0.27 -21.22
N LEU A 241 -5.77 0.88 -20.07
CA LEU A 241 -5.29 0.23 -18.88
C LEU A 241 -6.42 0.10 -17.86
N GLN A 242 -6.49 -1.05 -17.20
CA GLN A 242 -7.51 -1.33 -16.17
C GLN A 242 -6.97 -2.31 -15.13
N PRO A 243 -7.59 -2.42 -13.95
CA PRO A 243 -7.26 -3.48 -13.01
C PRO A 243 -7.55 -4.86 -13.62
N GLN A 244 -6.61 -5.80 -13.52
CA GLN A 244 -6.78 -7.15 -14.04
C GLN A 244 -7.90 -7.89 -13.29
N ALA A 245 -8.94 -8.33 -14.00
CA ALA A 245 -10.14 -8.92 -13.41
C ALA A 245 -9.87 -10.20 -12.59
N SER A 246 -8.89 -11.02 -13.01
CA SER A 246 -8.51 -12.26 -12.33
C SER A 246 -7.60 -12.04 -11.11
N ASN A 247 -6.81 -10.98 -11.13
CA ASN A 247 -5.86 -10.62 -10.07
C ASN A 247 -5.64 -9.10 -10.02
N PRO A 248 -6.50 -8.35 -9.32
CA PRO A 248 -6.52 -6.89 -9.38
C PRO A 248 -5.30 -6.20 -8.72
N ILE A 249 -4.28 -6.92 -8.33
CA ILE A 249 -2.99 -6.33 -7.93
C ILE A 249 -2.12 -5.96 -9.14
N TYR A 250 -2.51 -6.37 -10.35
CA TYR A 250 -1.84 -6.07 -11.61
C TYR A 250 -2.71 -5.23 -12.52
N VAL A 251 -2.06 -4.56 -13.46
CA VAL A 251 -2.71 -3.84 -14.55
C VAL A 251 -2.95 -4.82 -15.71
N ASP A 252 -4.08 -4.68 -16.38
CA ASP A 252 -4.47 -5.34 -17.61
C ASP A 252 -4.42 -4.29 -18.72
N VAL A 253 -3.71 -4.55 -19.81
CA VAL A 253 -3.47 -3.61 -20.89
C VAL A 253 -4.09 -4.14 -22.17
N ASN A 254 -5.06 -3.43 -22.71
CA ASN A 254 -5.80 -3.86 -23.89
C ASN A 254 -5.67 -2.86 -25.03
N MET A 255 -5.36 -3.35 -26.24
CA MET A 255 -5.32 -2.49 -27.43
C MET A 255 -6.71 -1.95 -27.78
N ILE A 256 -6.81 -0.64 -28.05
CA ILE A 256 -8.03 0.04 -28.49
C ILE A 256 -8.07 0.08 -30.03
N GLY A 257 -8.81 -0.85 -30.63
CA GLY A 257 -8.93 -0.94 -32.09
C GLY A 257 -7.67 -1.51 -32.75
N ALA A 258 -7.58 -1.40 -34.06
CA ALA A 258 -6.42 -1.86 -34.83
C ALA A 258 -5.34 -0.77 -34.89
N PRO A 259 -4.04 -1.12 -34.80
CA PRO A 259 -2.96 -0.14 -34.92
C PRO A 259 -2.92 0.48 -36.30
N VAL A 260 -2.48 1.74 -36.36
CA VAL A 260 -2.29 2.45 -37.65
C VAL A 260 -0.86 2.21 -38.11
N VAL A 261 -0.70 1.57 -39.26
CA VAL A 261 0.60 1.30 -39.88
C VAL A 261 0.81 2.22 -41.07
N SER A 262 1.93 2.94 -41.09
CA SER A 262 2.30 3.83 -42.20
C SER A 262 3.73 3.65 -42.62
N PHE A 263 4.00 3.66 -43.94
CA PHE A 263 5.33 3.50 -44.51
C PHE A 263 5.88 4.82 -45.02
N GLN A 264 7.11 5.13 -44.72
CA GLN A 264 7.85 6.25 -45.29
C GLN A 264 9.01 5.73 -46.12
N GLY A 265 9.16 6.33 -47.35
CA GLY A 265 10.18 5.88 -48.27
C GLY A 265 9.96 4.44 -48.73
N PHE A 266 8.70 4.06 -48.93
CA PHE A 266 8.35 2.75 -49.45
C PHE A 266 8.85 2.61 -50.88
N HIS A 267 9.64 1.58 -51.17
CA HIS A 267 10.18 1.25 -52.49
C HIS A 267 9.97 -0.23 -52.78
N ASP A 268 9.61 -0.49 -54.00
CA ASP A 268 9.47 -1.80 -54.58
C ASP A 268 10.51 -1.98 -55.69
N GLN A 269 11.12 -3.16 -55.74
CA GLN A 269 12.11 -3.49 -56.75
C GLN A 269 11.96 -4.94 -57.18
N PHE A 270 11.84 -5.18 -58.50
CA PHE A 270 11.94 -6.52 -59.04
C PHE A 270 13.39 -7.02 -58.96
N THR A 271 13.63 -8.18 -58.41
CA THR A 271 14.96 -8.74 -58.16
C THR A 271 15.37 -9.77 -59.20
N TYR A 272 14.40 -10.50 -59.80
CA TYR A 272 14.66 -11.46 -60.84
C TYR A 272 13.42 -11.72 -61.69
N GLY A 273 13.57 -12.42 -62.81
CA GLY A 273 12.49 -12.92 -63.68
C GLY A 273 12.11 -11.94 -64.80
N LEU A 274 11.03 -12.28 -65.52
CA LEU A 274 10.54 -11.55 -66.69
C LEU A 274 9.83 -10.22 -66.36
N CYS A 275 9.64 -9.92 -65.10
CA CYS A 275 8.92 -8.74 -64.62
C CYS A 275 9.68 -7.42 -64.85
N ASN A 276 11.00 -7.47 -65.19
CA ASN A 276 11.81 -6.31 -65.53
C ASN A 276 11.53 -5.76 -66.93
N PHE A 277 10.68 -6.39 -67.75
CA PHE A 277 10.31 -5.86 -69.05
C PHE A 277 9.26 -4.74 -68.92
N PRO A 278 9.42 -3.61 -69.64
CA PRO A 278 8.58 -2.41 -69.50
C PRO A 278 7.09 -2.64 -69.63
N LEU A 279 6.68 -3.55 -70.53
CA LEU A 279 5.26 -3.91 -70.74
C LEU A 279 4.68 -4.74 -69.60
N ILE A 280 5.51 -5.50 -68.89
CA ILE A 280 5.10 -6.34 -67.75
C ILE A 280 5.18 -5.53 -66.47
N GLY A 281 6.18 -4.63 -66.37
CA GLY A 281 6.38 -3.72 -65.22
C GLY A 281 5.18 -2.79 -64.99
N SER A 282 4.56 -2.27 -66.04
CA SER A 282 3.35 -1.44 -65.91
C SER A 282 2.13 -2.23 -65.43
N LEU A 283 2.03 -3.53 -65.77
CA LEU A 283 0.97 -4.42 -65.30
C LEU A 283 1.15 -4.79 -63.84
N ILE A 284 2.41 -4.93 -63.42
CA ILE A 284 2.76 -5.30 -62.05
C ILE A 284 2.73 -4.08 -61.10
N GLN A 285 2.97 -2.85 -61.58
CA GLN A 285 2.69 -1.64 -60.82
C GLN A 285 1.21 -1.55 -60.41
N LEU A 286 0.29 -2.14 -61.21
CA LEU A 286 -1.12 -2.26 -60.83
C LEU A 286 -1.31 -3.26 -59.67
N ILE A 287 -0.46 -4.29 -59.59
CA ILE A 287 -0.48 -5.32 -58.55
C ILE A 287 0.16 -4.81 -57.27
N ILE A 288 1.22 -4.02 -57.35
CA ILE A 288 1.96 -3.47 -56.22
C ILE A 288 1.12 -2.47 -55.42
N GLY A 289 0.15 -1.81 -56.04
CA GLY A 289 -0.83 -0.99 -55.33
C GLY A 289 -1.63 -1.77 -54.28
N ASP A 290 -1.76 -3.11 -54.45
CA ASP A 290 -2.50 -3.98 -53.53
C ASP A 290 -1.58 -4.72 -52.50
N VAL A 291 -0.26 -4.68 -52.67
CA VAL A 291 0.68 -5.36 -51.74
C VAL A 291 0.86 -4.58 -50.45
N GLN A 292 0.95 -3.26 -50.54
CA GLN A 292 1.09 -2.41 -49.36
C GLN A 292 -0.06 -2.57 -48.36
N PRO A 293 -1.35 -2.55 -48.76
CA PRO A 293 -2.47 -2.84 -47.85
C PRO A 293 -2.41 -4.23 -47.22
N ILE A 294 -1.92 -5.23 -47.97
CA ILE A 294 -1.81 -6.62 -47.44
C ILE A 294 -0.75 -6.71 -46.36
N VAL A 295 0.40 -6.07 -46.59
CA VAL A 295 1.47 -6.01 -45.58
C VAL A 295 0.98 -5.22 -44.35
N VAL A 296 0.29 -4.09 -44.57
CA VAL A 296 -0.35 -3.31 -43.51
C VAL A 296 -1.31 -4.17 -42.68
N ASN A 297 -2.25 -4.84 -43.38
CA ASN A 297 -3.22 -5.71 -42.70
C ASN A 297 -2.58 -6.89 -41.98
N GLY A 298 -1.53 -7.48 -42.55
CA GLY A 298 -0.77 -8.57 -41.91
C GLY A 298 -0.08 -8.10 -40.62
N MET A 299 0.55 -6.94 -40.64
CA MET A 299 1.15 -6.32 -39.48
C MET A 299 0.09 -5.91 -38.44
N GLN A 300 -1.01 -5.30 -38.88
CA GLN A 300 -2.11 -4.94 -37.99
C GLN A 300 -2.69 -6.16 -37.26
N ASN A 301 -2.97 -7.25 -37.99
CA ASN A 301 -3.51 -8.47 -37.41
C ASN A 301 -2.55 -9.09 -36.39
N PHE A 302 -1.27 -9.12 -36.72
CA PHE A 302 -0.26 -9.65 -35.81
C PHE A 302 -0.11 -8.82 -34.54
N LEU A 303 -0.08 -7.50 -34.67
CA LEU A 303 0.09 -6.58 -33.55
C LEU A 303 -1.16 -6.46 -32.67
N SER A 304 -2.34 -6.82 -33.24
CA SER A 304 -3.60 -6.78 -32.48
C SER A 304 -4.00 -8.14 -31.87
N ASP A 305 -3.60 -9.26 -32.47
CA ASP A 305 -3.96 -10.61 -32.01
C ASP A 305 -3.03 -11.63 -32.69
N PRO A 306 -1.82 -11.87 -32.12
CA PRO A 306 -0.82 -12.72 -32.76
C PRO A 306 -1.21 -14.20 -32.82
N ASP A 307 -2.04 -14.69 -31.91
CA ASP A 307 -2.44 -16.10 -31.85
C ASP A 307 -3.87 -16.37 -32.36
N GLY A 308 -4.69 -15.31 -32.54
CA GLY A 308 -6.07 -15.41 -33.03
C GLY A 308 -7.03 -16.09 -32.05
N ALA A 309 -6.68 -16.23 -30.79
CA ALA A 309 -7.37 -17.11 -29.85
C ALA A 309 -8.08 -16.40 -28.69
N GLY A 310 -7.99 -15.06 -28.57
CA GLY A 310 -8.50 -14.38 -27.40
C GLY A 310 -8.92 -12.92 -27.57
N PRO A 311 -9.07 -12.15 -26.51
CA PRO A 311 -9.13 -10.71 -26.57
C PRO A 311 -7.85 -10.17 -27.20
N LEU A 312 -7.91 -9.00 -27.83
CA LEU A 312 -6.80 -8.36 -28.55
C LEU A 312 -5.53 -8.29 -27.68
N ASP A 313 -4.69 -9.30 -27.84
CA ASP A 313 -3.50 -9.56 -27.00
C ASP A 313 -2.25 -9.16 -27.78
N SER A 314 -1.90 -7.89 -27.63
CA SER A 314 -0.78 -7.28 -28.36
C SER A 314 0.54 -7.56 -27.62
N PRO A 315 1.64 -7.97 -28.33
CA PRO A 315 2.96 -8.08 -27.72
C PRO A 315 3.46 -6.80 -27.01
N ILE A 316 2.92 -5.65 -27.40
CA ILE A 316 3.22 -4.37 -26.76
C ILE A 316 2.41 -4.23 -25.47
N ALA A 317 1.14 -4.62 -25.48
CA ALA A 317 0.31 -4.65 -24.29
C ALA A 317 0.95 -5.53 -23.21
N ASP A 318 1.36 -6.76 -23.55
CA ASP A 318 2.07 -7.69 -22.66
C ASP A 318 3.36 -7.10 -22.09
N ALA A 319 4.13 -6.37 -22.91
CA ALA A 319 5.35 -5.73 -22.48
C ALA A 319 5.07 -4.59 -21.49
N ILE A 320 4.04 -3.78 -21.73
CA ILE A 320 3.59 -2.73 -20.82
C ILE A 320 3.08 -3.37 -19.51
N GLU A 321 2.26 -4.43 -19.57
CA GLU A 321 1.82 -5.16 -18.38
C GLU A 321 2.99 -5.69 -17.56
N THR A 322 3.95 -6.32 -18.23
CA THR A 322 5.16 -6.83 -17.58
C THR A 322 5.96 -5.71 -16.95
N ALA A 323 6.10 -4.57 -17.65
CA ALA A 323 6.80 -3.40 -17.13
C ALA A 323 6.05 -2.79 -15.93
N LEU A 324 4.74 -2.84 -15.90
CA LEU A 324 3.93 -2.32 -14.79
C LEU A 324 3.75 -3.35 -13.66
N ALA A 325 4.05 -4.63 -13.86
CA ALA A 325 3.90 -5.66 -12.83
C ALA A 325 4.77 -5.40 -11.58
N GLY A 326 5.92 -4.73 -11.72
CA GLY A 326 6.78 -4.32 -10.61
C GLY A 326 6.19 -3.24 -9.70
N ILE A 327 5.12 -2.57 -10.14
CA ILE A 327 4.42 -1.51 -9.39
C ILE A 327 3.56 -2.08 -8.26
N SER A 328 3.20 -3.37 -8.31
CA SER A 328 2.43 -4.00 -7.22
C SER A 328 3.17 -3.92 -5.89
N ILE A 329 2.49 -3.39 -4.87
CA ILE A 329 3.00 -3.28 -3.51
C ILE A 329 2.49 -4.38 -2.58
N SER A 330 1.67 -5.31 -3.08
CA SER A 330 1.14 -6.42 -2.29
C SER A 330 2.24 -7.42 -1.89
N GLY A 331 2.16 -7.94 -0.66
CA GLY A 331 3.10 -8.95 -0.18
C GLY A 331 3.36 -8.90 1.33
N THR A 332 4.38 -9.61 1.77
CA THR A 332 4.81 -9.60 3.17
C THR A 332 5.64 -8.36 3.46
N ILE A 333 5.23 -7.59 4.48
CA ILE A 333 5.89 -6.37 4.90
C ILE A 333 6.66 -6.62 6.20
N GLY A 334 7.88 -6.09 6.25
CA GLY A 334 8.71 -6.10 7.46
C GLY A 334 9.36 -7.45 7.75
N GLN A 335 10.67 -7.44 7.95
CA GLN A 335 11.41 -8.67 8.23
C GLN A 335 11.18 -9.21 9.64
N ALA A 336 10.94 -8.33 10.61
CA ALA A 336 10.82 -8.70 12.03
C ALA A 336 9.38 -8.98 12.48
N LEU A 337 8.39 -8.30 11.90
CA LEU A 337 7.00 -8.35 12.34
C LEU A 337 6.05 -9.02 11.34
N GLN A 338 6.53 -9.34 10.15
CA GLN A 338 5.88 -10.16 9.11
C GLN A 338 4.36 -9.95 9.00
N THR A 339 3.97 -8.74 8.65
CA THR A 339 2.60 -8.38 8.32
C THR A 339 2.33 -8.61 6.84
N GLN A 340 1.09 -8.92 6.46
CA GLN A 340 0.67 -9.12 5.08
C GLN A 340 -0.06 -7.89 4.58
N LEU A 341 0.36 -7.35 3.43
CA LEU A 341 -0.32 -6.29 2.70
C LEU A 341 -1.00 -6.85 1.45
N ASP A 342 -2.29 -6.62 1.33
CA ASP A 342 -3.06 -6.77 0.11
C ASP A 342 -3.42 -5.36 -0.40
N ALA A 343 -3.07 -5.07 -1.64
CA ALA A 343 -3.32 -3.76 -2.25
C ALA A 343 -3.91 -3.90 -3.67
N PRO A 344 -5.17 -4.37 -3.79
CA PRO A 344 -5.83 -4.46 -5.08
C PRO A 344 -6.07 -3.07 -5.66
N LEU A 345 -5.86 -2.94 -6.97
CA LEU A 345 -6.23 -1.76 -7.74
C LEU A 345 -7.75 -1.65 -7.82
N PHE A 346 -8.29 -0.49 -7.54
CA PHE A 346 -9.70 -0.16 -7.80
C PHE A 346 -9.83 0.72 -9.04
N GLU A 347 -8.76 1.44 -9.42
CA GLU A 347 -8.76 2.39 -10.53
C GLU A 347 -7.38 2.43 -11.20
N VAL A 348 -7.40 2.55 -12.52
CA VAL A 348 -6.29 2.95 -13.37
C VAL A 348 -6.82 4.12 -14.21
N ALA A 349 -6.21 5.28 -14.11
CA ALA A 349 -6.66 6.49 -14.77
C ALA A 349 -5.51 7.16 -15.52
N GLU A 350 -5.73 7.45 -16.80
CA GLU A 350 -4.79 8.11 -17.68
C GLU A 350 -5.24 9.53 -17.98
N ASP A 351 -4.33 10.47 -17.90
CA ASP A 351 -4.49 11.83 -18.37
C ASP A 351 -3.27 12.27 -19.20
N VAL A 352 -3.27 13.49 -19.72
CA VAL A 352 -2.19 13.99 -20.58
C VAL A 352 -0.85 14.20 -19.86
N ASP A 353 -0.82 14.13 -18.54
CA ASP A 353 0.37 14.32 -17.73
C ASP A 353 0.92 12.97 -17.18
N GLY A 354 0.19 11.86 -17.35
CA GLY A 354 0.64 10.54 -16.90
C GLY A 354 -0.47 9.56 -16.50
N LEU A 355 -0.04 8.49 -15.83
CA LEU A 355 -0.84 7.36 -15.38
C LEU A 355 -0.99 7.38 -13.86
N THR A 356 -2.22 7.28 -13.35
CA THR A 356 -2.52 7.15 -11.92
C THR A 356 -3.10 5.78 -11.61
N LEU A 357 -2.52 5.09 -10.63
CA LEU A 357 -3.00 3.82 -10.10
C LEU A 357 -3.53 4.03 -8.69
N GLY A 358 -4.78 3.65 -8.46
CA GLY A 358 -5.44 3.71 -7.16
C GLY A 358 -5.62 2.33 -6.56
N SER A 359 -5.17 2.12 -5.31
CA SER A 359 -5.33 0.85 -4.60
C SER A 359 -6.05 1.03 -3.27
N ASP A 360 -6.93 0.08 -2.96
CA ASP A 360 -7.37 -0.16 -1.60
C ASP A 360 -6.27 -0.90 -0.84
N THR A 361 -6.25 -0.81 0.49
CA THR A 361 -5.28 -1.59 1.28
C THR A 361 -5.95 -2.40 2.37
N ARG A 362 -5.39 -3.56 2.61
CA ARG A 362 -5.66 -4.38 3.79
C ARG A 362 -4.34 -4.88 4.36
N VAL A 363 -4.03 -4.44 5.59
CA VAL A 363 -2.85 -4.92 6.30
C VAL A 363 -3.30 -5.79 7.46
N THR A 364 -2.84 -7.03 7.47
CA THR A 364 -3.20 -8.02 8.49
C THR A 364 -1.98 -8.56 9.20
N SER A 365 -2.15 -8.92 10.48
CA SER A 365 -1.17 -9.68 11.23
C SER A 365 -1.36 -11.17 10.93
N SER A 366 -0.34 -11.83 10.43
CA SER A 366 -0.34 -13.29 10.29
C SER A 366 0.28 -13.92 11.53
N VAL A 367 -0.54 -14.10 12.58
CA VAL A 367 -0.07 -14.67 13.86
C VAL A 367 0.10 -16.19 13.74
N GLY A 368 1.31 -16.69 14.04
CA GLY A 368 1.63 -18.12 13.97
C GLY A 368 3.12 -18.38 14.08
N THR A 369 3.53 -19.63 13.84
CA THR A 369 4.93 -20.08 13.91
C THR A 369 5.51 -20.49 12.56
N GLY A 370 4.74 -20.34 11.48
CA GLY A 370 5.15 -20.68 10.12
C GLY A 370 6.00 -19.57 9.47
N PRO A 371 6.60 -19.85 8.30
CA PRO A 371 7.26 -18.84 7.50
C PRO A 371 6.28 -17.71 7.13
N GLY A 372 6.69 -16.45 7.24
CA GLY A 372 5.83 -15.30 6.96
C GLY A 372 4.79 -15.00 8.05
N GLN A 373 4.89 -15.64 9.22
CA GLN A 373 4.00 -15.42 10.36
C GLN A 373 4.76 -14.79 11.53
N CYS A 374 4.10 -13.87 12.24
CA CYS A 374 4.65 -13.34 13.47
C CYS A 374 4.28 -14.22 14.68
N ASN A 375 5.21 -14.33 15.63
CA ASN A 375 5.00 -15.03 16.91
C ASN A 375 4.96 -14.00 18.04
N PRO A 376 3.79 -13.37 18.29
CA PRO A 376 3.71 -12.28 19.24
C PRO A 376 3.97 -12.77 20.66
N PRO A 377 4.57 -11.93 21.51
CA PRO A 377 4.68 -12.21 22.94
C PRO A 377 3.31 -12.42 23.57
N LYS A 378 3.23 -13.32 24.58
CA LYS A 378 1.99 -13.57 25.31
C LYS A 378 1.39 -12.26 25.85
N GLY A 379 0.11 -12.01 25.56
CA GLY A 379 -0.61 -10.81 25.99
C GLY A 379 -0.49 -9.62 25.02
N SER A 380 -0.02 -9.82 23.78
CA SER A 380 -0.22 -8.85 22.72
C SER A 380 -1.72 -8.66 22.47
N PRO A 381 -2.19 -7.43 22.18
CA PRO A 381 -3.61 -7.18 21.97
C PRO A 381 -4.10 -7.82 20.66
N ASN A 382 -5.39 -8.17 20.64
CA ASN A 382 -6.14 -8.48 19.43
C ASN A 382 -7.11 -7.32 19.22
N LEU A 383 -6.90 -6.52 18.18
CA LEU A 383 -7.60 -5.27 17.96
C LEU A 383 -8.72 -5.44 16.93
N ALA A 384 -9.91 -4.95 17.26
CA ALA A 384 -11.10 -5.10 16.43
C ALA A 384 -11.05 -4.27 15.12
N GLY A 385 -10.14 -3.33 15.00
CA GLY A 385 -9.98 -2.48 13.82
C GLY A 385 -8.89 -1.44 13.99
N SER A 386 -8.68 -0.65 12.95
CA SER A 386 -7.74 0.48 12.89
C SER A 386 -8.48 1.79 12.69
N TYR A 387 -7.91 2.91 13.15
CA TYR A 387 -8.48 4.24 12.95
C TYR A 387 -8.44 4.63 11.47
N SER A 388 -9.57 5.12 10.95
CA SER A 388 -9.72 5.59 9.58
C SER A 388 -9.81 7.11 9.53
N VAL A 389 -9.06 7.70 8.62
CA VAL A 389 -9.13 9.12 8.28
C VAL A 389 -9.69 9.20 6.86
N PRO A 390 -11.01 9.37 6.71
CA PRO A 390 -11.61 9.49 5.39
C PRO A 390 -11.15 10.79 4.74
N GLU A 391 -10.60 10.68 3.54
CA GLU A 391 -10.10 11.81 2.74
C GLU A 391 -10.28 11.48 1.27
N ALA A 392 -10.39 12.50 0.45
CA ALA A 392 -10.42 12.34 -0.99
C ALA A 392 -9.10 11.77 -1.52
N PHE A 393 -9.17 10.92 -2.54
CA PHE A 393 -8.01 10.41 -3.24
C PHE A 393 -7.15 11.60 -3.74
N PRO A 394 -5.81 11.58 -3.57
CA PRO A 394 -4.98 12.73 -3.92
C PRO A 394 -4.97 12.95 -5.42
N GLY A 395 -5.24 14.18 -5.85
CA GLY A 395 -4.97 14.61 -7.22
C GLY A 395 -3.47 14.81 -7.40
N PHE A 396 -2.91 14.13 -8.38
CA PHE A 396 -1.54 14.37 -8.84
C PHE A 396 -1.58 15.23 -10.10
N GLY A 397 -0.61 16.13 -10.27
CA GLY A 397 -0.40 16.92 -11.47
C GLY A 397 0.98 16.71 -12.04
N ALA A 398 1.36 17.48 -13.07
CA ALA A 398 2.68 17.43 -13.68
C ALA A 398 3.85 17.81 -12.72
N THR A 399 3.53 18.42 -11.57
CA THR A 399 4.52 18.84 -10.56
C THR A 399 4.09 18.42 -9.17
N SER A 400 5.08 18.29 -8.27
CA SER A 400 4.87 18.04 -6.84
C SER A 400 4.10 19.17 -6.16
N VAL A 401 3.74 19.00 -4.90
CA VAL A 401 3.09 20.06 -4.09
C VAL A 401 3.94 21.33 -4.02
N GLY A 402 5.27 21.20 -3.99
CA GLY A 402 6.23 22.30 -4.03
C GLY A 402 6.51 22.87 -5.42
N GLY A 403 5.87 22.35 -6.48
CA GLY A 403 6.05 22.82 -7.86
C GLY A 403 7.28 22.26 -8.58
N LEU A 404 7.89 21.20 -8.06
CA LEU A 404 9.04 20.53 -8.67
C LEU A 404 8.58 19.44 -9.67
N PRO A 405 9.24 19.25 -10.82
CA PRO A 405 8.97 18.12 -11.72
C PRO A 405 9.37 16.82 -11.03
N TYR A 406 8.68 15.73 -11.38
CA TYR A 406 8.94 14.40 -10.86
C TYR A 406 8.48 13.34 -11.87
N ASP A 407 9.06 12.15 -11.79
CA ASP A 407 8.70 11.01 -12.63
C ASP A 407 7.66 10.13 -11.94
N LEU A 408 7.78 9.97 -10.60
CA LEU A 408 6.94 9.12 -9.78
C LEU A 408 6.40 9.86 -8.56
N GLY A 409 5.10 9.76 -8.31
CA GLY A 409 4.43 10.18 -7.08
C GLY A 409 3.82 8.97 -6.36
N LEU A 410 4.15 8.78 -5.07
CA LEU A 410 3.56 7.75 -4.21
C LEU A 410 2.84 8.43 -3.05
N GLY A 411 1.53 8.28 -2.98
CA GLY A 411 0.70 8.74 -1.88
C GLY A 411 0.20 7.56 -1.03
N ILE A 412 0.44 7.61 0.27
CA ILE A 412 -0.02 6.58 1.22
C ILE A 412 -0.94 7.25 2.22
N SER A 413 -2.16 6.75 2.36
CA SER A 413 -3.15 7.33 3.27
C SER A 413 -2.79 7.11 4.74
N THR A 414 -3.22 8.04 5.57
CA THR A 414 -3.18 7.88 7.04
C THR A 414 -3.84 6.56 7.49
N SER A 415 -4.93 6.15 6.83
CA SER A 415 -5.65 4.91 7.14
C SER A 415 -4.82 3.66 6.85
N ALA A 416 -4.05 3.63 5.75
CA ALA A 416 -3.13 2.52 5.43
C ALA A 416 -2.03 2.38 6.50
N PHE A 417 -1.43 3.49 6.91
CA PHE A 417 -0.45 3.47 8.00
C PHE A 417 -1.05 3.03 9.33
N ASN A 418 -2.30 3.39 9.62
CA ASN A 418 -2.99 2.95 10.83
C ASN A 418 -3.28 1.44 10.81
N GLN A 419 -3.61 0.86 9.66
CA GLN A 419 -3.72 -0.60 9.50
C GLN A 419 -2.36 -1.28 9.74
N LEU A 420 -1.28 -0.72 9.18
CA LEU A 420 0.07 -1.24 9.37
C LEU A 420 0.49 -1.23 10.84
N LEU A 421 0.32 -0.10 11.54
CA LEU A 421 0.63 0.01 12.97
C LEU A 421 -0.21 -0.95 13.82
N LYS A 422 -1.51 -1.13 13.48
CA LYS A 422 -2.38 -2.12 14.15
C LYS A 422 -1.80 -3.53 14.02
N ALA A 423 -1.53 -3.97 12.79
CA ALA A 423 -1.02 -5.30 12.51
C ALA A 423 0.32 -5.57 13.21
N GLN A 424 1.20 -4.57 13.23
CA GLN A 424 2.50 -4.68 13.90
C GLN A 424 2.40 -4.72 15.43
N VAL A 425 1.46 -3.98 16.04
CA VAL A 425 1.22 -4.04 17.50
C VAL A 425 0.67 -5.41 17.89
N GLU A 426 -0.19 -6.00 17.09
CA GLU A 426 -0.65 -7.38 17.29
C GLU A 426 0.51 -8.38 17.22
N CYS A 427 1.52 -8.10 16.38
CA CYS A 427 2.76 -8.87 16.28
C CYS A 427 3.82 -8.51 17.34
N GLY A 428 3.53 -7.59 18.28
CA GLY A 428 4.39 -7.26 19.41
C GLY A 428 5.16 -5.95 19.32
N LEU A 429 4.89 -5.10 18.31
CA LEU A 429 5.45 -3.74 18.27
C LEU A 429 5.15 -2.99 19.57
N LEU A 430 6.10 -2.21 20.08
CA LEU A 430 6.02 -1.42 21.33
C LEU A 430 5.91 -2.24 22.61
N ARG A 431 6.03 -3.55 22.55
CA ARG A 431 6.13 -4.36 23.76
C ARG A 431 7.59 -4.47 24.15
N ALA A 432 7.90 -4.06 25.38
CA ALA A 432 9.26 -4.06 25.89
C ALA A 432 9.33 -4.37 27.38
N GLU A 433 10.46 -4.93 27.81
CA GLU A 433 10.84 -5.06 29.21
C GLU A 433 12.14 -4.28 29.42
N LEU A 434 12.06 -3.20 30.18
CA LEU A 434 13.21 -2.36 30.48
C LEU A 434 13.83 -2.80 31.81
N ARG A 435 15.10 -3.19 31.78
CA ARG A 435 15.93 -3.53 32.95
C ARG A 435 17.08 -2.57 33.16
N ALA A 436 17.21 -1.61 32.26
CA ALA A 436 18.15 -0.50 32.31
C ALA A 436 17.54 0.69 31.60
N PHE A 437 18.01 1.90 31.89
CA PHE A 437 17.66 3.13 31.18
C PHE A 437 18.87 4.05 31.10
N ASP A 438 18.88 4.96 30.12
CA ASP A 438 19.99 5.89 29.92
C ASP A 438 19.51 7.34 30.19
N LEU A 439 20.17 8.03 31.10
CA LEU A 439 19.98 9.46 31.38
C LEU A 439 21.02 10.34 30.67
N GLY A 440 21.66 9.82 29.61
CA GLY A 440 22.71 10.52 28.87
C GLY A 440 24.14 10.26 29.37
N THR A 441 24.29 9.39 30.37
CA THR A 441 25.59 8.98 30.94
C THR A 441 25.97 7.53 30.65
N GLY A 442 25.14 6.85 29.84
CA GLY A 442 25.21 5.43 29.55
C GLY A 442 24.17 4.60 30.33
N PRO A 443 23.90 3.35 29.88
CA PRO A 443 22.85 2.52 30.43
C PRO A 443 23.13 2.17 31.91
N MET A 444 22.18 2.52 32.77
CA MET A 444 22.19 2.21 34.20
C MET A 444 21.20 1.08 34.51
N PRO A 445 21.57 0.10 35.35
CA PRO A 445 20.62 -0.93 35.79
C PRO A 445 19.40 -0.31 36.46
N LEU A 446 18.22 -0.83 36.17
CA LEU A 446 16.97 -0.39 36.77
C LEU A 446 16.85 -1.04 38.18
N THR A 447 17.05 -0.23 39.21
CA THR A 447 16.85 -0.58 40.61
C THR A 447 15.91 0.41 41.28
N ALA A 448 15.39 0.08 42.46
CA ALA A 448 14.56 1.04 43.19
C ALA A 448 15.33 2.34 43.48
N GLY A 449 16.63 2.26 43.78
CA GLY A 449 17.48 3.44 44.01
C GLY A 449 17.68 4.29 42.77
N THR A 450 17.89 3.69 41.60
CA THR A 450 18.03 4.45 40.33
C THR A 450 16.70 5.03 39.87
N LEU A 451 15.59 4.28 40.03
CA LEU A 451 14.26 4.78 39.65
C LEU A 451 13.78 5.89 40.60
N ALA A 452 14.25 5.91 41.87
CA ALA A 452 13.94 7.00 42.80
C ALA A 452 14.46 8.37 42.35
N LEU A 453 15.42 8.43 41.40
CA LEU A 453 15.87 9.69 40.80
C LEU A 453 14.78 10.32 39.90
N LEU A 454 13.89 9.51 39.32
CA LEU A 454 12.78 9.95 38.49
C LEU A 454 11.45 9.97 39.25
N ILE A 455 11.24 8.98 40.12
CA ILE A 455 10.01 8.80 40.90
C ILE A 455 10.44 8.67 42.37
N PRO A 456 10.51 9.77 43.15
CA PRO A 456 11.08 9.81 44.47
C PRO A 456 10.50 8.82 45.48
N GLU A 457 9.25 8.42 45.32
CA GLU A 457 8.54 7.50 46.19
C GLU A 457 9.15 6.07 46.19
N PHE A 458 9.94 5.72 45.16
CA PHE A 458 10.73 4.48 45.15
C PHE A 458 11.84 4.45 46.22
N ALA A 459 12.19 5.59 46.80
CA ALA A 459 13.07 5.63 47.95
C ALA A 459 12.51 4.87 49.17
N SER A 460 11.20 4.56 49.20
CA SER A 460 10.59 3.71 50.25
C SER A 460 10.85 2.21 50.05
N VAL A 461 11.37 1.79 48.89
CA VAL A 461 11.77 0.43 48.55
C VAL A 461 13.28 0.29 48.78
N ASP A 462 13.76 -0.91 49.15
CA ASP A 462 15.21 -1.14 49.27
C ASP A 462 15.93 -0.71 47.97
N PRO A 463 16.89 0.23 48.03
CA PRO A 463 17.56 0.79 46.84
C PRO A 463 18.24 -0.26 45.96
N GLY A 464 18.64 -1.39 46.51
CA GLY A 464 19.27 -2.51 45.80
C GLY A 464 18.27 -3.41 45.05
N THR A 465 16.96 -3.26 45.27
CA THR A 465 15.94 -4.10 44.64
C THR A 465 15.99 -3.95 43.12
N PRO A 466 16.27 -5.03 42.36
CA PRO A 466 16.20 -4.97 40.89
C PRO A 466 14.76 -4.84 40.43
N LEU A 467 14.53 -3.95 39.48
CA LEU A 467 13.21 -3.67 38.92
C LEU A 467 13.17 -3.97 37.43
N VAL A 468 11.97 -4.24 36.96
CA VAL A 468 11.64 -4.30 35.53
C VAL A 468 10.42 -3.39 35.24
N ILE A 469 10.50 -2.60 34.20
CA ILE A 469 9.34 -1.88 33.64
C ILE A 469 8.86 -2.66 32.44
N LYS A 470 7.65 -3.20 32.53
CA LYS A 470 6.98 -3.88 31.42
C LYS A 470 6.10 -2.89 30.69
N LEU A 471 6.46 -2.59 29.45
CA LEU A 471 5.71 -1.74 28.57
C LEU A 471 4.79 -2.61 27.70
N THR A 472 3.49 -2.31 27.71
CA THR A 472 2.50 -3.10 26.98
C THR A 472 1.50 -2.18 26.28
N PRO A 473 1.50 -2.14 24.94
CA PRO A 473 0.46 -1.46 24.21
C PRO A 473 -0.86 -2.22 24.37
N THR A 474 -1.95 -1.51 24.66
CA THR A 474 -3.30 -2.08 24.68
C THR A 474 -4.09 -1.69 23.43
N LEU A 475 -3.61 -0.68 22.71
CA LEU A 475 -4.11 -0.17 21.44
C LEU A 475 -2.93 0.11 20.51
N ALA A 476 -3.20 0.16 19.22
CA ALA A 476 -2.20 0.63 18.28
C ALA A 476 -1.99 2.15 18.40
N PRO A 477 -0.77 2.66 18.19
CA PRO A 477 -0.57 4.05 17.84
C PRO A 477 -1.42 4.41 16.62
N LEU A 478 -1.92 5.61 16.54
CA LEU A 478 -2.69 6.07 15.40
C LEU A 478 -2.17 7.41 14.89
N LEU A 479 -2.15 7.54 13.57
CA LEU A 479 -1.98 8.81 12.88
C LEU A 479 -3.35 9.47 12.75
N THR A 480 -3.42 10.76 13.08
CA THR A 480 -4.70 11.49 13.11
C THR A 480 -5.05 12.17 11.79
N GLY A 481 -4.11 12.25 10.85
CA GLY A 481 -4.24 13.08 9.65
C GLY A 481 -4.00 14.59 9.91
N ASN A 482 -3.66 14.99 11.13
CA ASN A 482 -3.31 16.36 11.49
C ASN A 482 -1.78 16.58 11.44
N SER A 483 -1.36 17.85 11.47
CA SER A 483 0.05 18.19 11.68
C SER A 483 0.44 17.96 13.13
N GLY A 484 1.71 17.64 13.36
CA GLY A 484 2.27 17.42 14.68
C GLY A 484 2.32 18.69 15.54
N PRO A 485 2.51 18.56 16.86
CA PRO A 485 2.53 19.69 17.80
C PRO A 485 3.69 20.66 17.55
N GLY A 486 4.79 20.23 16.93
CA GLY A 486 5.93 21.08 16.52
C GLY A 486 5.88 21.53 15.07
N GLY A 487 4.79 21.28 14.34
CA GLY A 487 4.66 21.61 12.92
C GLY A 487 5.14 20.51 11.98
N GLU A 488 5.38 19.30 12.52
CA GLU A 488 5.71 18.11 11.72
C GLU A 488 4.55 17.76 10.78
N ILE A 489 4.85 17.03 9.70
CA ILE A 489 3.87 16.71 8.66
C ILE A 489 2.73 15.81 9.16
N GLY A 490 2.90 15.11 10.28
CA GLY A 490 1.91 14.24 10.87
C GLY A 490 1.85 14.34 12.39
N GLU A 491 0.72 13.93 12.97
CA GLU A 491 0.53 13.74 14.41
C GLU A 491 0.26 12.25 14.67
N ILE A 492 1.02 11.69 15.62
CA ILE A 492 0.78 10.35 16.15
C ILE A 492 0.23 10.44 17.57
N ARG A 493 -0.75 9.63 17.89
CA ARG A 493 -1.30 9.48 19.24
C ARG A 493 -1.24 8.03 19.71
N VAL A 494 -0.89 7.86 20.96
CA VAL A 494 -0.87 6.56 21.64
C VAL A 494 -1.83 6.64 22.81
N GLY A 495 -2.78 5.70 22.86
CA GLY A 495 -3.76 5.60 23.95
C GLY A 495 -3.49 4.38 24.82
N GLN A 496 -3.58 4.55 26.14
CA GLN A 496 -3.47 3.50 27.14
C GLN A 496 -2.26 2.58 26.95
N TYR A 497 -1.08 3.18 26.80
CA TYR A 497 0.17 2.45 26.89
C TYR A 497 0.45 2.11 28.35
N LEU A 498 0.40 0.83 28.72
CA LEU A 498 0.60 0.40 30.10
C LEU A 498 2.08 0.30 30.44
N ALA A 499 2.46 0.83 31.60
CA ALA A 499 3.76 0.64 32.22
C ALA A 499 3.54 0.01 33.59
N ASP A 500 4.00 -1.23 33.74
CA ASP A 500 3.98 -1.99 35.00
C ASP A 500 5.39 -2.02 35.58
N VAL A 501 5.58 -1.47 36.76
CA VAL A 501 6.86 -1.51 37.50
C VAL A 501 6.78 -2.59 38.57
N GLU A 502 7.62 -3.60 38.40
CA GLU A 502 7.64 -4.78 39.27
C GLU A 502 9.07 -5.10 39.75
N ALA A 503 9.20 -5.82 40.88
CA ALA A 503 10.47 -6.42 41.23
C ALA A 503 10.86 -7.50 40.22
N ASP A 504 12.08 -7.44 39.71
CA ASP A 504 12.64 -8.45 38.78
C ASP A 504 13.12 -9.67 39.57
N THR A 505 12.15 -10.41 40.11
CA THR A 505 12.37 -11.57 40.98
C THR A 505 11.51 -12.74 40.52
N VAL A 506 11.80 -13.95 41.03
CA VAL A 506 11.04 -15.18 40.69
C VAL A 506 9.54 -15.04 40.98
N VAL A 507 9.19 -14.32 42.04
CA VAL A 507 7.81 -13.94 42.37
C VAL A 507 7.73 -12.43 42.24
N PRO A 508 7.19 -11.91 41.13
CA PRO A 508 7.14 -10.47 40.89
C PRO A 508 6.22 -9.79 41.91
N ILE A 509 6.71 -8.69 42.48
CA ILE A 509 5.95 -7.79 43.35
C ILE A 509 5.68 -6.53 42.55
N GLY A 510 4.40 -6.26 42.25
CA GLY A 510 3.99 -5.03 41.55
C GLY A 510 4.02 -3.82 42.46
N TYR A 511 4.73 -2.78 42.07
CA TYR A 511 4.83 -1.51 42.82
C TYR A 511 3.92 -0.44 42.25
N LEU A 512 3.89 -0.33 40.91
CA LEU A 512 3.18 0.73 40.23
C LEU A 512 2.64 0.22 38.90
N ARG A 513 1.39 0.57 38.58
CA ARG A 513 0.79 0.36 37.27
C ARG A 513 0.20 1.66 36.78
N VAL A 514 0.63 2.12 35.63
CA VAL A 514 0.13 3.36 35.01
C VAL A 514 -0.32 3.11 33.60
N ALA A 515 -1.37 3.83 33.20
CA ALA A 515 -1.76 3.99 31.80
C ALA A 515 -1.32 5.37 31.32
N VAL A 516 -0.65 5.42 30.21
CA VAL A 516 -0.10 6.63 29.62
C VAL A 516 -0.74 6.87 28.26
N ASP A 517 -1.25 8.07 28.03
CA ASP A 517 -1.59 8.56 26.71
C ASP A 517 -0.59 9.65 26.33
N PHE A 518 -0.17 9.68 25.09
CA PHE A 518 0.69 10.76 24.62
C PHE A 518 0.45 11.06 23.12
N ARG A 519 0.89 12.24 22.71
CA ARG A 519 0.98 12.65 21.31
C ARG A 519 2.40 13.09 20.98
N ALA A 520 2.79 12.89 19.73
CA ALA A 520 4.07 13.32 19.19
C ALA A 520 3.92 13.74 17.73
N GLY A 521 4.87 14.52 17.24
CA GLY A 521 4.97 14.84 15.82
C GLY A 521 5.56 13.69 15.02
N LEU A 522 5.17 13.54 13.76
CA LEU A 522 5.72 12.60 12.80
C LEU A 522 6.37 13.37 11.65
N GLY A 523 7.67 13.19 11.47
CA GLY A 523 8.42 13.56 10.28
C GLY A 523 8.53 12.39 9.32
N MET A 524 8.49 12.64 8.02
CA MET A 524 8.73 11.67 6.97
C MET A 524 9.81 12.19 6.04
N GLY A 525 10.71 11.34 5.61
CA GLY A 525 11.75 11.58 4.64
C GLY A 525 11.92 10.38 3.72
N PHE A 526 12.82 10.50 2.76
CA PHE A 526 13.24 9.42 1.88
C PHE A 526 14.76 9.28 2.00
N ASP A 527 15.22 8.07 2.33
CA ASP A 527 16.64 7.73 2.36
C ASP A 527 17.06 7.19 0.99
N SER A 528 17.75 8.00 0.22
CA SER A 528 18.23 7.64 -1.12
C SER A 528 19.32 6.57 -1.12
N ALA A 529 19.99 6.31 0.02
CA ALA A 529 21.01 5.28 0.11
C ALA A 529 20.41 3.88 0.30
N THR A 530 19.31 3.79 1.04
CA THR A 530 18.58 2.54 1.29
C THR A 530 17.34 2.39 0.41
N HIS A 531 16.94 3.42 -0.32
CA HIS A 531 15.70 3.52 -1.10
C HIS A 531 14.45 3.20 -0.26
N GLN A 532 14.40 3.70 0.97
CA GLN A 532 13.33 3.46 1.91
C GLN A 532 12.74 4.77 2.44
N LEU A 533 11.47 4.70 2.86
CA LEU A 533 10.88 5.76 3.64
C LEU A 533 11.56 5.83 5.01
N ALA A 534 11.90 7.03 5.44
CA ALA A 534 12.47 7.30 6.75
C ALA A 534 11.46 8.09 7.60
N PHE A 535 11.14 7.58 8.78
CA PHE A 535 10.23 8.25 9.70
C PHE A 535 10.97 8.65 10.97
N SER A 536 10.74 9.88 11.40
CA SER A 536 11.23 10.40 12.66
C SER A 536 10.04 10.76 13.55
N ILE A 537 10.12 10.39 14.83
CA ILE A 537 9.12 10.81 15.82
C ILE A 537 9.72 11.93 16.65
N GLY A 538 8.97 13.03 16.74
CA GLY A 538 9.35 14.19 17.53
C GLY A 538 9.39 13.90 19.04
N SER A 539 10.05 14.75 19.80
CA SER A 539 10.11 14.65 21.25
C SER A 539 8.71 14.82 21.87
N ILE A 540 8.47 14.09 22.96
CA ILE A 540 7.23 14.21 23.73
C ILE A 540 7.40 15.30 24.79
N ALA A 541 6.62 16.37 24.74
CA ALA A 541 6.59 17.36 25.79
C ALA A 541 5.71 16.86 26.97
N PRO A 542 6.02 17.25 28.23
CA PRO A 542 5.17 16.89 29.38
C PRO A 542 3.70 17.31 29.23
N ALA A 543 3.43 18.40 28.50
CA ALA A 543 2.08 18.86 28.20
C ALA A 543 1.30 17.93 27.24
N ASP A 544 2.02 17.08 26.51
CA ASP A 544 1.46 16.14 25.54
C ASP A 544 1.26 14.73 26.13
N VAL A 545 1.50 14.58 27.44
CA VAL A 545 1.35 13.31 28.17
C VAL A 545 0.22 13.41 29.17
N THR A 546 -0.60 12.37 29.22
CA THR A 546 -1.61 12.18 30.26
C THR A 546 -1.37 10.85 30.95
N VAL A 547 -1.40 10.86 32.27
CA VAL A 547 -1.12 9.66 33.10
C VAL A 547 -2.33 9.33 33.94
N ALA A 548 -2.65 8.04 34.04
CA ALA A 548 -3.62 7.53 35.00
C ALA A 548 -2.99 6.41 35.81
N ILE A 549 -2.86 6.57 37.11
CA ILE A 549 -2.35 5.54 38.02
C ILE A 549 -3.45 4.51 38.25
N LEU A 550 -3.26 3.28 37.78
CA LEU A 550 -4.19 2.15 37.93
C LEU A 550 -3.89 1.33 39.19
N GLY A 551 -2.62 1.08 39.50
CA GLY A 551 -2.14 0.39 40.70
C GLY A 551 -1.02 1.19 41.38
N ASN A 552 -1.02 1.31 42.72
CA ASN A 552 -0.09 2.21 43.42
C ASN A 552 0.24 1.69 44.83
N ASN A 553 1.27 0.91 44.92
CA ASN A 553 1.76 0.35 46.19
C ASN A 553 2.87 1.19 46.85
N ILE A 554 3.34 2.24 46.14
CA ILE A 554 4.38 3.16 46.64
C ILE A 554 3.80 4.56 46.99
N ASN A 555 2.48 4.75 46.85
CA ASN A 555 1.80 6.02 47.12
C ASN A 555 2.31 7.22 46.33
N THR A 556 2.76 7.00 45.09
CA THR A 556 3.15 8.11 44.18
C THR A 556 1.94 8.89 43.67
N SER A 557 2.20 10.06 43.13
CA SER A 557 1.22 10.92 42.47
C SER A 557 1.52 11.08 40.97
N GLU A 558 0.61 11.70 40.21
CA GLU A 558 0.78 11.88 38.76
C GLU A 558 1.91 12.88 38.41
N GLY A 559 2.20 13.85 39.29
CA GLY A 559 3.19 14.90 39.03
C GLY A 559 4.60 14.41 38.72
N PRO A 560 5.24 13.58 39.59
CA PRO A 560 6.53 12.99 39.31
C PRO A 560 6.56 12.14 38.04
N LEU A 561 5.46 11.41 37.77
CA LEU A 561 5.33 10.57 36.58
C LEU A 561 5.33 11.38 35.29
N LEU A 562 4.65 12.54 35.25
CA LEU A 562 4.63 13.43 34.10
C LEU A 562 6.02 13.98 33.75
N LEU A 563 6.92 14.08 34.70
CA LEU A 563 8.30 14.53 34.49
C LEU A 563 9.24 13.41 34.02
N GLY A 564 9.09 12.21 34.57
CA GLY A 564 9.98 11.08 34.28
C GLY A 564 9.60 10.23 33.07
N LEU A 565 8.28 10.05 32.81
CA LEU A 565 7.81 9.19 31.74
C LEU A 565 8.22 9.63 30.32
N PRO A 566 8.22 10.93 29.95
CA PRO A 566 8.65 11.34 28.61
C PRO A 566 10.04 10.81 28.24
N THR A 567 10.98 10.81 29.19
CA THR A 567 12.34 10.27 28.98
C THR A 567 12.32 8.76 28.71
N LEU A 568 11.55 8.01 29.50
CA LEU A 568 11.44 6.55 29.31
C LEU A 568 10.70 6.17 28.02
N LEU A 569 9.70 6.96 27.62
CA LEU A 569 8.94 6.72 26.41
C LEU A 569 9.74 7.07 25.14
N SER A 570 10.65 8.04 25.23
CA SER A 570 11.47 8.45 24.08
C SER A 570 12.31 7.31 23.50
N GLU A 571 12.69 6.32 24.32
CA GLU A 571 13.40 5.12 23.88
C GLU A 571 12.53 4.20 22.99
N GLN A 572 11.19 4.31 23.07
CA GLN A 572 10.26 3.48 22.30
C GLN A 572 9.82 4.15 20.98
N LEU A 573 10.00 5.46 20.84
CA LEU A 573 9.57 6.21 19.66
C LEU A 573 10.23 5.74 18.36
N PRO A 574 11.54 5.41 18.32
CA PRO A 574 12.18 4.89 17.11
C PRO A 574 11.53 3.63 16.56
N ALA A 575 10.97 2.77 17.44
CA ALA A 575 10.28 1.55 17.00
C ALA A 575 9.02 1.84 16.17
N ILE A 576 8.29 2.91 16.48
CA ILE A 576 7.13 3.37 15.70
C ILE A 576 7.58 3.82 14.31
N GLY A 577 8.62 4.66 14.25
CA GLY A 577 9.19 5.12 12.98
C GLY A 577 9.68 3.96 12.10
N ALA A 578 10.41 3.02 12.70
CA ALA A 578 10.87 1.81 12.01
C ALA A 578 9.70 0.93 11.54
N GLY A 579 8.60 0.88 12.30
CA GLY A 579 7.38 0.19 11.91
C GLY A 579 6.76 0.80 10.65
N LEU A 580 6.63 2.11 10.58
CA LEU A 580 6.11 2.83 9.42
C LEU A 580 7.02 2.71 8.19
N ALA A 581 8.34 2.70 8.38
CA ALA A 581 9.32 2.57 7.31
C ALA A 581 9.26 1.21 6.58
N ASN A 582 8.58 0.22 7.14
CA ASN A 582 8.37 -1.07 6.48
C ASN A 582 7.33 -1.03 5.35
N PHE A 583 6.65 0.09 5.11
CA PHE A 583 5.72 0.20 3.99
C PHE A 583 6.49 0.05 2.66
N PRO A 584 6.07 -0.86 1.76
CA PRO A 584 6.83 -1.15 0.55
C PRO A 584 6.79 0.02 -0.43
N ILE A 585 7.93 0.26 -1.07
CA ILE A 585 8.03 1.18 -2.20
C ILE A 585 8.08 0.33 -3.47
N PRO A 586 7.32 0.69 -4.54
CA PRO A 586 7.36 -0.01 -5.81
C PRO A 586 8.79 -0.08 -6.38
N SER A 587 9.10 -1.16 -7.08
CA SER A 587 10.36 -1.30 -7.81
C SER A 587 10.11 -1.20 -9.32
N PHE A 588 11.03 -0.56 -10.02
CA PHE A 588 10.94 -0.31 -11.46
C PHE A 588 12.15 -0.89 -12.18
N PHE A 589 12.16 -2.18 -12.50
CA PHE A 589 13.08 -2.88 -13.42
C PHE A 589 14.54 -2.36 -13.43
N GLY A 590 15.17 -2.27 -12.26
CA GLY A 590 16.57 -1.79 -12.17
C GLY A 590 16.72 -0.27 -12.17
N LEU A 591 15.63 0.49 -12.28
CA LEU A 591 15.64 1.91 -11.97
C LEU A 591 15.60 2.13 -10.46
N GLN A 592 16.26 3.17 -10.00
CA GLN A 592 16.29 3.59 -8.61
C GLN A 592 15.51 4.88 -8.42
N LEU A 593 14.94 5.05 -7.22
CA LEU A 593 14.26 6.27 -6.85
C LEU A 593 15.25 7.29 -6.30
N GLN A 594 15.21 8.48 -6.85
CA GLN A 594 15.85 9.66 -6.29
C GLN A 594 14.78 10.61 -5.75
N GLY A 595 14.69 10.75 -4.42
CA GLY A 595 13.69 11.58 -3.79
C GLY A 595 13.80 13.05 -4.21
N VAL A 596 12.67 13.65 -4.59
CA VAL A 596 12.53 15.06 -4.98
C VAL A 596 11.89 15.84 -3.84
N GLU A 597 10.76 15.35 -3.33
CA GLU A 597 9.99 16.01 -2.29
C GLU A 597 9.22 14.97 -1.45
N VAL A 598 9.15 15.22 -0.15
CA VAL A 598 8.23 14.54 0.74
C VAL A 598 7.29 15.59 1.32
N SER A 599 6.00 15.39 1.14
CA SER A 599 4.97 16.33 1.56
C SER A 599 3.72 15.63 2.03
N ARG A 600 2.73 16.40 2.47
CA ARG A 600 1.41 15.91 2.80
C ARG A 600 0.38 16.53 1.87
N ASN A 601 -0.45 15.71 1.27
CA ASN A 601 -1.59 16.11 0.46
C ASN A 601 -2.88 15.59 1.12
N GLY A 602 -3.60 16.46 1.83
CA GLY A 602 -4.73 16.04 2.66
C GLY A 602 -4.31 15.06 3.77
N ALA A 603 -4.94 13.90 3.83
CA ALA A 603 -4.58 12.80 4.72
C ALA A 603 -3.56 11.83 4.12
N PHE A 604 -2.99 12.14 2.95
CA PHE A 604 -1.95 11.32 2.31
C PHE A 604 -0.56 11.88 2.61
N TYR A 605 0.35 10.98 2.92
CA TYR A 605 1.78 11.23 2.96
C TYR A 605 2.34 10.90 1.59
N THR A 606 2.93 11.90 0.92
CA THR A 606 3.36 11.78 -0.48
C THR A 606 4.87 11.86 -0.60
N LEU A 607 5.44 10.93 -1.37
CA LEU A 607 6.81 10.94 -1.86
C LEU A 607 6.76 11.24 -3.36
N PHE A 608 7.50 12.26 -3.79
CA PHE A 608 7.79 12.53 -5.19
C PHE A 608 9.25 12.19 -5.47
N ALA A 609 9.51 11.47 -6.54
CA ALA A 609 10.84 10.98 -6.88
C ALA A 609 11.07 11.00 -8.39
N ASN A 610 12.35 11.05 -8.80
CA ASN A 610 12.75 10.77 -10.15
C ASN A 610 13.21 9.31 -10.28
N LEU A 611 13.00 8.73 -11.45
CA LEU A 611 13.50 7.42 -11.84
C LEU A 611 14.87 7.59 -12.47
N VAL A 612 15.88 6.94 -11.91
CA VAL A 612 17.25 7.01 -12.43
C VAL A 612 17.81 5.60 -12.67
N PRO A 613 18.67 5.40 -13.67
CA PRO A 613 19.30 4.09 -13.86
C PRO A 613 20.04 3.64 -12.60
N GLY A 614 19.83 2.38 -12.21
CA GLY A 614 20.58 1.75 -11.12
C GLY A 614 22.08 1.62 -11.48
N PRO A 615 22.97 1.46 -10.47
CA PRO A 615 24.41 1.34 -10.65
C PRO A 615 24.83 0.08 -11.41
#